data_ac8c8045213aa556a9632ac0784c2ea2
#
_entry.id   ac8c8045213aa556a9632ac0784c2ea2
#
_cell.length_a   1.000
_cell.length_b   1.000
_cell.length_c   1.000
_cell.angle_alpha   90.00
_cell.angle_beta   90.00
_cell.angle_gamma   90.00
#
_symmetry.space_group_name_H-M   'P 1'
#
loop_
_entity.id
_entity.type
_entity.pdbx_description
1 polymer ?
#
loop_
_entity_poly.entity_id
_entity_poly.type
_entity_poly.pdbx_seq_one_letter_code
_entity_poly.pdbx_strand_id
1 'polypeptide(L)'
;NVKNMVSHDHGKTFKVIKEALTTTGYHIKWKVLNGKDYGNIPQNRERIYIVGFLSKTQFDSFSFPDEIELTSKLSDVIEFDSEQDEYFYYSAEKNPTFYKELEENIKSSESIYQWRRQYVRENKSGVVPTLTANMGMGGHNVPLILTHNKRIRKLTPKETFNVQGYPKDF
;
A
#
# COMPACT_ATOMS: atom_id res chain seq x y z
N ASN A 1 10.75 7.34 -1.67
CA ASN A 1 11.41 6.13 -1.20
C ASN A 1 10.65 5.54 0.00
N VAL A 2 11.09 4.41 0.56
CA VAL A 2 10.44 3.80 1.72
C VAL A 2 10.71 4.58 3.01
N LYS A 3 9.74 4.66 3.92
CA LYS A 3 9.85 5.32 5.23
C LYS A 3 11.08 4.85 6.02
N ASN A 4 11.38 3.55 5.98
CA ASN A 4 12.49 2.97 6.74
C ASN A 4 13.87 3.58 6.42
N MET A 5 14.01 4.28 5.29
CA MET A 5 15.26 4.99 4.99
C MET A 5 15.63 6.02 6.06
N VAL A 6 14.64 6.61 6.73
CA VAL A 6 14.88 7.62 7.79
C VAL A 6 15.49 7.00 9.05
N SER A 7 15.06 5.79 9.41
CA SER A 7 15.49 5.09 10.61
C SER A 7 16.57 4.03 10.37
N HIS A 8 16.89 3.75 9.10
CA HIS A 8 17.88 2.74 8.73
C HIS A 8 19.25 3.07 9.35
N ASP A 9 19.87 2.06 9.94
CA ASP A 9 21.14 2.17 10.67
C ASP A 9 21.13 3.33 11.69
N HIS A 10 20.10 3.35 12.54
CA HIS A 10 19.91 4.40 13.56
C HIS A 10 19.94 5.84 12.99
N GLY A 11 19.47 6.00 11.75
CA GLY A 11 19.41 7.29 11.05
C GLY A 11 20.70 7.67 10.30
N LYS A 12 21.77 6.90 10.39
CA LYS A 12 23.04 7.20 9.72
C LYS A 12 22.93 7.26 8.21
N THR A 13 22.18 6.30 7.62
CA THR A 13 21.96 6.27 6.16
C THR A 13 21.32 7.56 5.67
N PHE A 14 20.28 8.04 6.36
CA PHE A 14 19.60 9.25 5.95
C PHE A 14 20.45 10.51 6.21
N LYS A 15 21.28 10.50 7.25
CA LYS A 15 22.26 11.57 7.51
C LYS A 15 23.25 11.71 6.35
N VAL A 16 23.83 10.60 5.88
CA VAL A 16 24.75 10.59 4.73
C VAL A 16 24.09 11.14 3.46
N ILE A 17 22.84 10.74 3.20
CA ILE A 17 22.08 11.26 2.03
C ILE A 17 21.90 12.77 2.14
N LYS A 18 21.51 13.28 3.31
CA LYS A 18 21.35 14.73 3.53
C LYS A 18 22.66 15.48 3.35
N GLU A 19 23.75 14.99 3.93
CA GLU A 19 25.08 15.59 3.82
C GLU A 19 25.55 15.64 2.36
N ALA A 20 25.39 14.54 1.61
CA ALA A 20 25.75 14.49 0.19
C ALA A 20 24.99 15.53 -0.63
N LEU A 21 23.68 15.64 -0.45
CA LEU A 21 22.85 16.61 -1.16
C LEU A 21 23.21 18.05 -0.78
N THR A 22 23.47 18.31 0.50
CA THR A 22 23.85 19.65 0.98
C THR A 22 25.24 20.07 0.47
N THR A 23 26.19 19.14 0.45
CA THR A 23 27.56 19.39 -0.06
C THR A 23 27.54 19.73 -1.56
N THR A 24 26.58 19.21 -2.31
CA THR A 24 26.38 19.56 -3.72
C THR A 24 25.59 20.85 -3.95
N GLY A 25 25.32 21.62 -2.88
CA GLY A 25 24.70 22.94 -2.96
C GLY A 25 23.18 22.96 -2.84
N TYR A 26 22.53 21.82 -2.56
CA TYR A 26 21.08 21.80 -2.39
C TYR A 26 20.65 22.20 -0.97
N HIS A 27 19.65 23.06 -0.89
CA HIS A 27 18.81 23.24 0.29
C HIS A 27 17.69 22.20 0.26
N ILE A 28 17.55 21.34 1.30
CA ILE A 28 16.62 20.23 1.26
C ILE A 28 15.53 20.33 2.33
N LYS A 29 14.29 20.03 1.92
CA LYS A 29 13.18 19.71 2.81
C LYS A 29 12.77 18.25 2.60
N TRP A 30 12.30 17.61 3.65
CA TRP A 30 11.81 16.25 3.54
C TRP A 30 10.64 16.01 4.50
N LYS A 31 9.76 15.10 4.10
CA LYS A 31 8.62 14.66 4.91
C LYS A 31 8.26 13.23 4.53
N VAL A 32 7.78 12.45 5.49
CA VAL A 32 7.15 11.15 5.22
C VAL A 32 5.67 11.42 5.00
N LEU A 33 5.16 11.07 3.82
CA LEU A 33 3.76 11.22 3.46
C LEU A 33 3.14 9.84 3.27
N ASN A 34 1.87 9.71 3.66
CA ASN A 34 1.09 8.48 3.49
C ASN A 34 -0.02 8.71 2.46
N GLY A 35 -0.22 7.79 1.53
CA GLY A 35 -1.23 7.92 0.47
C GLY A 35 -2.63 8.20 1.00
N LYS A 36 -3.01 7.62 2.12
CA LYS A 36 -4.31 7.84 2.74
C LYS A 36 -4.50 9.25 3.32
N ASP A 37 -3.42 9.88 3.80
CA ASP A 37 -3.47 11.17 4.51
C ASP A 37 -3.23 12.36 3.57
N TYR A 38 -2.66 12.13 2.38
CA TYR A 38 -2.28 13.20 1.43
C TYR A 38 -2.83 13.02 0.01
N GLY A 39 -3.36 11.85 -0.33
CA GLY A 39 -3.81 11.55 -1.69
C GLY A 39 -5.24 11.05 -1.79
N ASN A 40 -5.99 11.00 -0.69
CA ASN A 40 -7.32 10.38 -0.62
C ASN A 40 -7.35 8.96 -1.22
N ILE A 41 -6.30 8.19 -0.98
CA ILE A 41 -6.12 6.83 -1.50
C ILE A 41 -6.30 5.86 -0.33
N PRO A 42 -7.21 4.86 -0.41
CA PRO A 42 -7.46 3.95 0.70
C PRO A 42 -6.35 2.89 0.83
N GLN A 43 -5.10 3.35 0.87
CA GLN A 43 -3.91 2.54 1.07
C GLN A 43 -2.98 3.15 2.12
N ASN A 44 -2.58 2.34 3.09
CA ASN A 44 -1.50 2.70 4.01
C ASN A 44 -0.15 2.53 3.29
N ARG A 45 0.36 3.61 2.70
CA ARG A 45 1.60 3.64 1.91
C ARG A 45 2.45 4.85 2.29
N GLU A 46 3.31 4.68 3.30
CA GLU A 46 4.23 5.71 3.74
C GLU A 46 5.47 5.76 2.83
N ARG A 47 5.79 6.94 2.32
CA ARG A 47 6.98 7.20 1.51
C ARG A 47 7.66 8.47 1.98
N ILE A 48 8.99 8.47 1.99
CA ILE A 48 9.75 9.68 2.20
C ILE A 48 9.88 10.44 0.88
N TYR A 49 9.58 11.72 0.93
CA TYR A 49 9.80 12.69 -0.14
C TYR A 49 10.92 13.62 0.28
N ILE A 50 11.92 13.76 -0.58
CA ILE A 50 13.04 14.68 -0.40
C ILE A 50 12.99 15.65 -1.57
N VAL A 51 12.86 16.94 -1.27
CA VAL A 51 12.81 18.01 -2.26
C VAL A 51 14.03 18.90 -2.08
N GLY A 52 14.84 19.04 -3.12
CA GLY A 52 16.04 19.83 -3.13
C GLY A 52 15.92 21.08 -4.00
N PHE A 53 16.42 22.20 -3.51
CA PHE A 53 16.43 23.49 -4.19
C PHE A 53 17.85 24.04 -4.27
N LEU A 54 18.27 24.52 -5.42
CA LEU A 54 19.51 25.29 -5.58
C LEU A 54 19.30 26.75 -5.12
N SER A 55 18.09 27.26 -5.28
CA SER A 55 17.71 28.61 -4.85
C SER A 55 17.20 28.61 -3.40
N LYS A 56 17.83 29.41 -2.55
CA LYS A 56 17.39 29.62 -1.15
C LYS A 56 15.97 30.21 -1.10
N THR A 57 15.63 31.12 -2.00
CA THR A 57 14.28 31.74 -2.08
C THR A 57 13.21 30.68 -2.36
N GLN A 58 13.45 29.76 -3.31
CA GLN A 58 12.53 28.66 -3.58
C GLN A 58 12.41 27.69 -2.42
N PHE A 59 13.52 27.38 -1.75
CA PHE A 59 13.52 26.56 -0.55
C PHE A 59 12.66 27.18 0.57
N ASP A 60 12.80 28.49 0.81
CA ASP A 60 12.06 29.18 1.87
C ASP A 60 10.54 29.24 1.57
N SER A 61 10.18 29.42 0.30
CA SER A 61 8.77 29.48 -0.13
C SER A 61 8.07 28.12 -0.24
N PHE A 62 8.81 27.01 -0.31
CA PHE A 62 8.20 25.68 -0.41
C PHE A 62 7.69 25.19 0.93
N SER A 63 6.50 24.60 0.93
CA SER A 63 5.98 23.78 2.04
C SER A 63 5.37 22.49 1.49
N PHE A 64 5.41 21.42 2.30
CA PHE A 64 4.63 20.24 1.99
C PHE A 64 3.15 20.53 2.21
N PRO A 65 2.26 19.85 1.48
CA PRO A 65 0.82 20.02 1.68
C PRO A 65 0.40 19.60 3.10
N ASP A 66 -0.76 20.10 3.51
CA ASP A 66 -1.42 19.64 4.73
C ASP A 66 -2.11 18.29 4.51
N GLU A 67 -2.38 17.59 5.59
CA GLU A 67 -3.15 16.34 5.56
C GLU A 67 -4.59 16.61 5.16
N ILE A 68 -5.18 15.66 4.44
CA ILE A 68 -6.58 15.68 4.02
C ILE A 68 -7.32 14.51 4.66
N GLU A 69 -8.62 14.66 4.85
CA GLU A 69 -9.47 13.56 5.31
C GLU A 69 -9.59 12.47 4.23
N LEU A 70 -9.42 11.23 4.64
CA LEU A 70 -9.65 10.08 3.75
C LEU A 70 -11.17 9.86 3.60
N THR A 71 -11.70 10.14 2.43
CA THR A 71 -13.11 9.91 2.08
C THR A 71 -13.29 8.66 1.22
N SER A 72 -12.26 8.24 0.48
CA SER A 72 -12.26 7.02 -0.35
C SER A 72 -12.35 5.76 0.49
N LYS A 73 -13.20 4.83 0.06
CA LYS A 73 -13.45 3.53 0.70
C LYS A 73 -12.82 2.39 -0.10
N LEU A 74 -12.73 1.20 0.49
CA LEU A 74 -12.27 -0.01 -0.21
C LEU A 74 -13.16 -0.33 -1.43
N SER A 75 -14.47 -0.14 -1.33
CA SER A 75 -15.43 -0.34 -2.42
C SER A 75 -15.25 0.61 -3.62
N ASP A 76 -14.53 1.72 -3.42
CA ASP A 76 -14.23 2.63 -4.54
C ASP A 76 -13.11 2.12 -5.43
N VAL A 77 -12.28 1.20 -4.93
CA VAL A 77 -11.06 0.72 -5.60
C VAL A 77 -11.01 -0.80 -5.78
N ILE A 78 -11.91 -1.55 -5.12
CA ILE A 78 -12.01 -3.01 -5.16
C ILE A 78 -13.43 -3.41 -5.56
N GLU A 79 -13.55 -4.32 -6.52
CA GLU A 79 -14.82 -4.81 -7.07
C GLU A 79 -15.26 -6.08 -6.33
N PHE A 80 -15.92 -5.95 -5.18
CA PHE A 80 -16.35 -7.10 -4.36
C PHE A 80 -17.44 -7.96 -4.99
N ASP A 81 -18.26 -7.40 -5.90
CA ASP A 81 -19.38 -8.07 -6.55
C ASP A 81 -19.04 -8.63 -7.92
N SER A 82 -17.97 -8.16 -8.55
CA SER A 82 -17.60 -8.52 -9.91
C SER A 82 -16.97 -9.91 -9.94
N GLU A 83 -17.47 -10.79 -10.78
CA GLU A 83 -16.79 -12.05 -11.07
C GLU A 83 -15.49 -11.77 -11.83
N GLN A 84 -14.45 -12.48 -11.46
CA GLN A 84 -13.13 -12.38 -12.05
C GLN A 84 -12.73 -13.74 -12.63
N ASP A 85 -11.64 -13.76 -13.39
CA ASP A 85 -11.06 -15.01 -13.87
C ASP A 85 -10.74 -15.95 -12.69
N GLU A 86 -10.99 -17.25 -12.87
CA GLU A 86 -10.75 -18.32 -11.90
C GLU A 86 -9.31 -18.37 -11.37
N TYR A 87 -8.37 -17.80 -12.10
CA TYR A 87 -6.97 -17.65 -11.67
C TYR A 87 -6.83 -16.82 -10.38
N PHE A 88 -7.75 -15.89 -10.13
CA PHE A 88 -7.67 -15.03 -8.94
C PHE A 88 -8.24 -15.68 -7.68
N TYR A 89 -9.05 -16.75 -7.83
CA TYR A 89 -9.74 -17.40 -6.72
C TYR A 89 -8.92 -18.52 -6.08
N TYR A 90 -9.08 -18.63 -4.77
CA TYR A 90 -8.58 -19.74 -3.96
C TYR A 90 -9.69 -20.76 -3.72
N SER A 91 -9.32 -22.05 -3.68
CA SER A 91 -10.22 -23.15 -3.36
C SER A 91 -9.46 -24.28 -2.68
N ALA A 92 -10.19 -25.19 -2.02
CA ALA A 92 -9.59 -26.38 -1.41
C ALA A 92 -8.87 -27.26 -2.42
N GLU A 93 -9.36 -27.34 -3.67
CA GLU A 93 -8.75 -28.10 -4.75
C GLU A 93 -7.41 -27.50 -5.21
N LYS A 94 -7.39 -26.19 -5.44
CA LYS A 94 -6.19 -25.47 -5.92
C LYS A 94 -5.15 -25.25 -4.82
N ASN A 95 -5.58 -25.12 -3.57
CA ASN A 95 -4.76 -24.69 -2.43
C ASN A 95 -4.96 -25.55 -1.18
N PRO A 96 -4.84 -26.88 -1.28
CA PRO A 96 -5.26 -27.80 -0.21
C PRO A 96 -4.51 -27.58 1.12
N THR A 97 -3.28 -27.08 1.07
CA THR A 97 -2.43 -26.92 2.25
C THR A 97 -2.81 -25.77 3.17
N PHE A 98 -3.44 -24.72 2.64
CA PHE A 98 -3.73 -23.50 3.42
C PHE A 98 -5.13 -22.93 3.22
N TYR A 99 -5.94 -23.48 2.29
CA TYR A 99 -7.28 -22.96 2.02
C TYR A 99 -8.18 -22.99 3.25
N LYS A 100 -8.08 -24.04 4.06
CA LYS A 100 -8.83 -24.15 5.31
C LYS A 100 -8.54 -22.99 6.26
N GLU A 101 -7.28 -22.60 6.38
CA GLU A 101 -6.87 -21.42 7.17
C GLU A 101 -7.47 -20.12 6.62
N LEU A 102 -7.54 -19.97 5.30
CA LEU A 102 -8.19 -18.81 4.67
C LEU A 102 -9.69 -18.81 5.00
N GLU A 103 -10.37 -19.94 4.81
CA GLU A 103 -11.81 -20.10 5.02
C GLU A 103 -12.21 -19.86 6.49
N GLU A 104 -11.39 -20.32 7.43
CA GLU A 104 -11.63 -20.13 8.87
C GLU A 104 -11.46 -18.68 9.33
N ASN A 105 -10.60 -17.89 8.69
CA ASN A 105 -10.23 -16.56 9.15
C ASN A 105 -10.75 -15.41 8.30
N ILE A 106 -11.12 -15.62 7.04
CA ILE A 106 -11.66 -14.59 6.14
C ILE A 106 -13.19 -14.62 6.22
N LYS A 107 -13.78 -13.70 6.97
CA LYS A 107 -15.23 -13.73 7.30
C LYS A 107 -16.00 -12.50 6.82
N SER A 108 -15.35 -11.35 6.69
CA SER A 108 -15.98 -10.09 6.28
C SER A 108 -15.71 -9.78 4.80
N SER A 109 -16.76 -9.44 4.06
CA SER A 109 -16.66 -8.91 2.70
C SER A 109 -16.43 -7.39 2.64
N GLU A 110 -16.21 -6.75 3.79
CA GLU A 110 -15.90 -5.31 3.89
C GLU A 110 -14.46 -5.03 4.32
N SER A 111 -13.69 -6.11 4.55
CA SER A 111 -12.31 -6.03 5.00
C SER A 111 -11.36 -6.55 3.94
N ILE A 112 -10.10 -6.12 4.04
CA ILE A 112 -8.99 -6.70 3.29
C ILE A 112 -8.11 -7.53 4.21
N TYR A 113 -7.64 -8.65 3.73
CA TYR A 113 -6.83 -9.61 4.45
C TYR A 113 -5.46 -9.78 3.80
N GLN A 114 -4.51 -10.33 4.55
CA GLN A 114 -3.22 -10.74 4.02
C GLN A 114 -2.89 -12.15 4.46
N TRP A 115 -2.53 -13.01 3.51
CA TRP A 115 -1.89 -14.28 3.81
C TRP A 115 -0.43 -14.06 4.24
N ARG A 116 -0.09 -14.45 5.47
CA ARG A 116 1.23 -14.25 6.08
C ARG A 116 2.03 -15.55 6.19
N ARG A 117 1.81 -16.53 5.30
CA ARG A 117 2.39 -17.87 5.26
C ARG A 117 1.91 -18.84 6.35
N GLN A 118 1.64 -18.37 7.54
CA GLN A 118 1.25 -19.21 8.69
C GLN A 118 -0.10 -18.78 9.27
N TYR A 119 -0.57 -17.60 8.96
CA TYR A 119 -1.84 -17.07 9.45
C TYR A 119 -2.42 -16.03 8.51
N VAL A 120 -3.70 -15.79 8.64
CA VAL A 120 -4.42 -14.71 7.97
C VAL A 120 -4.43 -13.49 8.88
N ARG A 121 -4.04 -12.35 8.36
CA ARG A 121 -4.16 -11.06 9.02
C ARG A 121 -5.30 -10.27 8.41
N GLU A 122 -6.31 -9.94 9.20
CA GLU A 122 -7.33 -8.96 8.83
C GLU A 122 -6.78 -7.54 9.00
N ASN A 123 -7.01 -6.67 8.02
CA ASN A 123 -6.70 -5.26 8.12
C ASN A 123 -7.96 -4.45 8.48
N LYS A 124 -8.17 -4.24 9.78
CA LYS A 124 -9.33 -3.54 10.34
C LYS A 124 -9.31 -2.01 10.17
N SER A 125 -8.26 -1.46 9.54
CA SER A 125 -8.12 -0.01 9.39
C SER A 125 -8.92 0.59 8.24
N GLY A 126 -9.68 -0.22 7.48
CA GLY A 126 -10.45 0.24 6.32
C GLY A 126 -9.61 0.67 5.12
N VAL A 127 -8.31 0.38 5.13
CA VAL A 127 -7.41 0.70 4.02
C VAL A 127 -6.57 -0.51 3.61
N VAL A 128 -6.14 -0.55 2.38
CA VAL A 128 -5.24 -1.59 1.87
C VAL A 128 -3.84 -1.40 2.46
N PRO A 129 -3.19 -2.44 2.98
CA PRO A 129 -1.79 -2.34 3.39
C PRO A 129 -0.89 -2.08 2.18
N THR A 130 0.33 -1.60 2.43
CA THR A 130 1.31 -1.38 1.36
C THR A 130 1.46 -2.63 0.49
N LEU A 131 1.16 -2.52 -0.79
CA LEU A 131 1.39 -3.57 -1.77
C LEU A 131 2.90 -3.75 -1.99
N THR A 132 3.34 -4.99 -2.07
CA THR A 132 4.75 -5.36 -2.25
C THR A 132 4.94 -6.10 -3.57
N ALA A 133 6.14 -6.02 -4.17
CA ALA A 133 6.42 -6.61 -5.47
C ALA A 133 6.21 -8.15 -5.51
N ASN A 134 6.36 -8.83 -4.38
CA ASN A 134 6.23 -10.28 -4.29
C ASN A 134 4.79 -10.79 -4.06
N MET A 135 3.81 -9.89 -3.92
CA MET A 135 2.41 -10.28 -3.65
C MET A 135 1.76 -11.06 -4.80
N GLY A 136 2.20 -10.86 -6.04
CA GLY A 136 1.67 -11.53 -7.23
C GLY A 136 2.27 -12.93 -7.48
N MET A 137 3.34 -13.28 -6.79
CA MET A 137 4.12 -14.51 -7.02
C MET A 137 3.86 -15.60 -5.97
N GLY A 138 2.72 -15.57 -5.29
CA GLY A 138 2.40 -16.54 -4.23
C GLY A 138 3.22 -16.38 -2.95
N GLY A 139 3.96 -15.25 -2.82
CA GLY A 139 4.69 -14.90 -1.60
C GLY A 139 3.76 -14.50 -0.44
N HIS A 140 4.35 -14.19 0.70
CA HIS A 140 3.61 -13.63 1.83
C HIS A 140 3.12 -12.20 1.51
N ASN A 141 2.13 -11.73 2.27
CA ASN A 141 1.49 -10.41 2.10
C ASN A 141 0.59 -10.28 0.86
N VAL A 142 0.17 -11.38 0.25
CA VAL A 142 -0.85 -11.33 -0.81
C VAL A 142 -2.13 -10.72 -0.23
N PRO A 143 -2.64 -9.61 -0.79
CA PRO A 143 -3.91 -9.05 -0.35
C PRO A 143 -5.06 -9.92 -0.83
N LEU A 144 -5.95 -10.28 0.10
CA LEU A 144 -7.10 -11.15 -0.13
C LEU A 144 -8.38 -10.44 0.28
N ILE A 145 -9.46 -10.77 -0.42
CA ILE A 145 -10.82 -10.35 -0.07
C ILE A 145 -11.77 -11.54 -0.05
N LEU A 146 -12.86 -11.39 0.69
CA LEU A 146 -14.05 -12.21 0.56
C LEU A 146 -15.04 -11.47 -0.35
N THR A 147 -15.42 -12.06 -1.47
CA THR A 147 -16.47 -11.51 -2.33
C THR A 147 -17.84 -11.61 -1.67
N HIS A 148 -18.82 -10.86 -2.11
CA HIS A 148 -20.21 -11.00 -1.61
C HIS A 148 -20.79 -12.40 -1.88
N ASN A 149 -20.33 -13.07 -2.94
CA ASN A 149 -20.65 -14.48 -3.26
C ASN A 149 -19.87 -15.50 -2.39
N LYS A 150 -19.22 -15.04 -1.31
CA LYS A 150 -18.48 -15.87 -0.35
C LYS A 150 -17.29 -16.64 -0.95
N ARG A 151 -16.71 -16.14 -2.01
CA ARG A 151 -15.48 -16.69 -2.59
C ARG A 151 -14.27 -15.85 -2.17
N ILE A 152 -13.17 -16.51 -1.88
CA ILE A 152 -11.91 -15.86 -1.48
C ILE A 152 -11.05 -15.67 -2.73
N ARG A 153 -10.56 -14.44 -2.95
CA ARG A 153 -9.66 -14.15 -4.05
C ARG A 153 -8.57 -13.12 -3.71
N LYS A 154 -7.51 -13.12 -4.48
CA LYS A 154 -6.53 -12.03 -4.51
C LYS A 154 -7.06 -10.84 -5.31
N LEU A 155 -6.45 -9.68 -5.15
CA LEU A 155 -6.75 -8.52 -5.99
C LEU A 155 -6.30 -8.76 -7.44
N THR A 156 -7.06 -8.21 -8.38
CA THR A 156 -6.69 -8.18 -9.80
C THR A 156 -5.60 -7.13 -10.06
N PRO A 157 -4.88 -7.17 -11.18
CA PRO A 157 -3.96 -6.10 -11.57
C PRO A 157 -4.64 -4.73 -11.60
N LYS A 158 -5.83 -4.62 -12.18
CA LYS A 158 -6.62 -3.39 -12.23
C LYS A 158 -6.88 -2.84 -10.82
N GLU A 159 -7.36 -3.66 -9.90
CA GLU A 159 -7.59 -3.26 -8.51
C GLU A 159 -6.29 -2.83 -7.81
N THR A 160 -5.16 -3.47 -8.11
CA THR A 160 -3.87 -3.06 -7.54
C THR A 160 -3.41 -1.70 -8.05
N PHE A 161 -3.74 -1.32 -9.28
CA PHE A 161 -3.53 0.03 -9.79
C PHE A 161 -4.48 1.04 -9.12
N ASN A 162 -5.78 0.73 -9.05
CA ASN A 162 -6.78 1.60 -8.42
C ASN A 162 -6.43 1.89 -6.95
N VAL A 163 -6.01 0.86 -6.20
CA VAL A 163 -5.53 0.96 -4.81
C VAL A 163 -4.31 1.87 -4.68
N GLN A 164 -3.54 2.08 -5.73
CA GLN A 164 -2.40 2.98 -5.75
C GLN A 164 -2.74 4.39 -6.27
N GLY A 165 -4.01 4.65 -6.56
CA GLY A 165 -4.50 5.96 -6.99
C GLY A 165 -4.52 6.17 -8.50
N TYR A 166 -4.31 5.13 -9.30
CA TYR A 166 -4.53 5.21 -10.74
C TYR A 166 -6.03 5.28 -11.05
N PRO A 167 -6.43 5.98 -12.11
CA PRO A 167 -7.84 6.03 -12.54
C PRO A 167 -8.42 4.64 -12.82
N LYS A 168 -9.75 4.51 -12.69
CA LYS A 168 -10.44 3.22 -12.93
C LYS A 168 -10.40 2.73 -14.38
N ASP A 169 -10.14 3.62 -15.30
CA ASP A 169 -10.02 3.40 -16.73
C ASP A 169 -8.57 3.24 -17.22
N PHE A 170 -7.63 3.19 -16.28
CA PHE A 170 -6.21 2.98 -16.56
C PHE A 170 -5.92 1.56 -17.06
#